data_4c3c8faa30bc45599aaa19f5f9c2cd02
#
_entry.id   4c3c8faa30bc45599aaa19f5f9c2cd02
#
_cell.length_a   1.000
_cell.length_b   1.000
_cell.length_c   1.000
_cell.angle_alpha   90.00
_cell.angle_beta   90.00
_cell.angle_gamma   90.00
#
_symmetry.space_group_name_H-M   'P 1'
#
loop_
_entity.id
_entity.type
_entity.pdbx_description
1 polymer ?
#
loop_
_entity_poly.entity_id
_entity_poly.type
_entity_poly.pdbx_seq_one_letter_code
_entity_poly.pdbx_strand_id
1 'polypeptide(L)'
;VPEEIIMDALQNQHKLDQKSAQNLAHQAQGNYNKALHLLHQDGDDLVFEEWFVVWVRAAFKAKGNAAAIQDLIQWSEQIAQLGREKQKKFLEYCIEFFRQALLLNYQAQQLVYFEPKVEKFKLENFAPFIHGNNINAIFTTLSDALYHIERNGNAKIILTDVSIQLTRLIHKK
;
A
#
# COMPACT_ATOMS: atom_id res chain seq x y z
N VAL A 1 17.17 -10.66 -9.70
CA VAL A 1 17.34 -12.11 -9.42
C VAL A 1 17.08 -12.87 -10.71
N PRO A 2 17.87 -13.90 -11.08
CA PRO A 2 17.58 -14.73 -12.22
C PRO A 2 16.18 -15.35 -12.18
N GLU A 3 15.53 -15.44 -13.34
CA GLU A 3 14.16 -15.95 -13.47
C GLU A 3 14.01 -17.37 -12.92
N GLU A 4 15.02 -18.21 -13.15
CA GLU A 4 15.08 -19.60 -12.67
C GLU A 4 15.01 -19.70 -11.13
N ILE A 5 15.70 -18.79 -10.42
CA ILE A 5 15.69 -18.76 -8.95
C ILE A 5 14.30 -18.34 -8.43
N ILE A 6 13.66 -17.41 -9.12
CA ILE A 6 12.28 -16.99 -8.76
C ILE A 6 11.31 -18.14 -9.01
N MET A 7 11.43 -18.84 -10.13
CA MET A 7 10.63 -19.99 -10.46
C MET A 7 10.77 -21.10 -9.42
N ASP A 8 12.00 -21.47 -9.06
CA ASP A 8 12.29 -22.49 -8.03
C ASP A 8 11.71 -22.11 -6.66
N ALA A 9 11.86 -20.84 -6.26
CA ALA A 9 11.28 -20.35 -5.01
C ALA A 9 9.75 -20.43 -5.02
N LEU A 10 9.09 -20.06 -6.13
CA LEU A 10 7.64 -20.16 -6.26
C LEU A 10 7.13 -21.60 -6.21
N GLN A 11 7.84 -22.54 -6.84
CA GLN A 11 7.50 -23.95 -6.79
C GLN A 11 7.69 -24.55 -5.40
N ASN A 12 8.85 -24.31 -4.77
CA ASN A 12 9.21 -24.96 -3.52
C ASN A 12 8.54 -24.36 -2.29
N GLN A 13 8.41 -23.03 -2.23
CA GLN A 13 7.86 -22.32 -1.07
C GLN A 13 6.34 -22.10 -1.17
N HIS A 14 5.81 -21.91 -2.38
CA HIS A 14 4.40 -21.62 -2.61
C HIS A 14 3.63 -22.76 -3.30
N LYS A 15 4.29 -23.91 -3.54
CA LYS A 15 3.69 -25.13 -4.11
C LYS A 15 2.96 -24.91 -5.44
N LEU A 16 3.47 -23.99 -6.25
CA LEU A 16 2.93 -23.74 -7.58
C LEU A 16 3.35 -24.85 -8.56
N ASP A 17 2.49 -25.10 -9.53
CA ASP A 17 2.87 -25.90 -10.69
C ASP A 17 3.89 -25.18 -11.56
N GLN A 18 4.68 -25.93 -12.31
CA GLN A 18 5.79 -25.40 -13.11
C GLN A 18 5.35 -24.30 -14.08
N LYS A 19 4.21 -24.47 -14.75
CA LYS A 19 3.71 -23.50 -15.73
C LYS A 19 3.32 -22.17 -15.10
N SER A 20 2.63 -22.20 -13.96
CA SER A 20 2.24 -21.02 -13.20
C SER A 20 3.46 -20.30 -12.62
N ALA A 21 4.41 -21.06 -12.05
CA ALA A 21 5.66 -20.48 -11.53
C ALA A 21 6.48 -19.82 -12.63
N GLN A 22 6.57 -20.43 -13.81
CA GLN A 22 7.28 -19.87 -14.96
C GLN A 22 6.64 -18.58 -15.47
N ASN A 23 5.31 -18.55 -15.60
CA ASN A 23 4.59 -17.35 -16.03
C ASN A 23 4.78 -16.18 -15.06
N LEU A 24 4.68 -16.44 -13.76
CA LEU A 24 4.89 -15.42 -12.73
C LEU A 24 6.34 -14.93 -12.68
N ALA A 25 7.31 -15.84 -12.78
CA ALA A 25 8.73 -15.49 -12.82
C ALA A 25 9.05 -14.61 -14.03
N HIS A 26 8.50 -14.95 -15.20
CA HIS A 26 8.65 -14.15 -16.42
C HIS A 26 8.07 -12.76 -16.28
N GLN A 27 6.83 -12.63 -15.78
CA GLN A 27 6.18 -11.34 -15.54
C GLN A 27 6.90 -10.50 -14.48
N ALA A 28 7.54 -11.16 -13.52
CA ALA A 28 8.29 -10.51 -12.45
C ALA A 28 9.59 -9.85 -12.91
N GLN A 29 10.14 -10.26 -14.05
CA GLN A 29 11.36 -9.67 -14.66
C GLN A 29 12.53 -9.56 -13.66
N GLY A 30 12.79 -10.62 -12.92
CA GLY A 30 13.89 -10.65 -11.94
C GLY A 30 13.55 -10.04 -10.57
N ASN A 31 12.31 -9.57 -10.35
CA ASN A 31 11.87 -9.02 -9.08
C ASN A 31 10.99 -10.03 -8.32
N TYR A 32 11.57 -10.69 -7.30
CA TYR A 32 10.87 -11.69 -6.51
C TYR A 32 9.63 -11.14 -5.76
N ASN A 33 9.71 -9.91 -5.24
CA ASN A 33 8.57 -9.28 -4.58
C ASN A 33 7.42 -9.02 -5.56
N LYS A 34 7.74 -8.68 -6.81
CA LYS A 34 6.75 -8.58 -7.88
C LYS A 34 6.09 -9.95 -8.16
N ALA A 35 6.87 -11.02 -8.17
CA ALA A 35 6.34 -12.38 -8.34
C ALA A 35 5.37 -12.75 -7.22
N LEU A 36 5.71 -12.46 -5.97
CA LEU A 36 4.83 -12.68 -4.82
C LEU A 36 3.56 -11.83 -4.89
N HIS A 37 3.70 -10.58 -5.29
CA HIS A 37 2.54 -9.70 -5.49
C HIS A 37 1.59 -10.25 -6.55
N LEU A 38 2.11 -10.68 -7.70
CA LEU A 38 1.33 -11.31 -8.76
C LEU A 38 0.66 -12.63 -8.32
N LEU A 39 1.35 -13.42 -7.50
CA LEU A 39 0.81 -14.66 -6.93
C LEU A 39 -0.38 -14.39 -6.01
N HIS A 40 -0.29 -13.34 -5.20
CA HIS A 40 -1.32 -12.96 -4.23
C HIS A 40 -2.29 -11.90 -4.76
N GLN A 41 -2.33 -11.67 -6.09
CA GLN A 41 -3.32 -10.80 -6.73
C GLN A 41 -4.72 -11.43 -6.62
N ASP A 42 -5.25 -11.40 -5.41
CA ASP A 42 -6.67 -11.63 -5.15
C ASP A 42 -7.47 -10.38 -5.54
N GLY A 43 -8.81 -10.52 -5.70
CA GLY A 43 -9.70 -9.38 -5.92
C GLY A 43 -9.61 -8.28 -4.84
N ASP A 44 -9.02 -8.59 -3.69
CA ASP A 44 -8.75 -7.65 -2.60
C ASP A 44 -7.77 -6.53 -2.99
N ASP A 45 -6.76 -6.79 -3.80
CA ASP A 45 -5.77 -5.78 -4.17
C ASP A 45 -6.38 -4.61 -4.95
N LEU A 46 -7.35 -4.87 -5.85
CA LEU A 46 -8.05 -3.81 -6.57
C LEU A 46 -8.91 -2.96 -5.63
N VAL A 47 -9.58 -3.59 -4.67
CA VAL A 47 -10.39 -2.91 -3.65
C VAL A 47 -9.50 -2.10 -2.72
N PHE A 48 -8.35 -2.63 -2.30
CA PHE A 48 -7.36 -1.94 -1.47
C PHE A 48 -6.78 -0.72 -2.19
N GLU A 49 -6.51 -0.83 -3.49
CA GLU A 49 -6.05 0.30 -4.29
C GLU A 49 -7.09 1.42 -4.32
N GLU A 50 -8.37 1.10 -4.55
CA GLU A 50 -9.46 2.07 -4.52
C GLU A 50 -9.55 2.78 -3.16
N TRP A 51 -9.52 2.04 -2.07
CA TRP A 51 -9.55 2.63 -0.72
C TRP A 51 -8.34 3.49 -0.44
N PHE A 52 -7.15 3.04 -0.85
CA PHE A 52 -5.93 3.82 -0.71
C PHE A 52 -6.00 5.14 -1.48
N VAL A 53 -6.42 5.10 -2.73
CA VAL A 53 -6.53 6.30 -3.58
C VAL A 53 -7.56 7.29 -3.04
N VAL A 54 -8.73 6.82 -2.60
CA VAL A 54 -9.73 7.67 -1.94
C VAL A 54 -9.15 8.32 -0.70
N TRP A 55 -8.45 7.54 0.11
CA TRP A 55 -7.83 8.02 1.34
C TRP A 55 -6.78 9.11 1.12
N VAL A 56 -5.82 8.88 0.24
CA VAL A 56 -4.77 9.87 -0.03
C VAL A 56 -5.31 11.12 -0.72
N ARG A 57 -6.30 11.00 -1.59
CA ARG A 57 -6.98 12.15 -2.19
C ARG A 57 -7.68 13.01 -1.14
N ALA A 58 -8.38 12.39 -0.20
CA ALA A 58 -9.01 13.09 0.92
C ALA A 58 -7.95 13.77 1.82
N ALA A 59 -6.85 13.07 2.12
CA ALA A 59 -5.74 13.63 2.91
C ALA A 59 -5.09 14.84 2.22
N PHE A 60 -4.91 14.83 0.90
CA PHE A 60 -4.42 16.00 0.15
C PHE A 60 -5.37 17.18 0.24
N LYS A 61 -6.67 16.98 0.19
CA LYS A 61 -7.68 18.01 0.27
C LYS A 61 -7.90 18.54 1.69
N ALA A 62 -7.56 17.75 2.72
CA ALA A 62 -7.91 18.06 4.12
C ALA A 62 -7.12 19.22 4.71
N LYS A 63 -6.01 19.64 4.10
CA LYS A 63 -5.24 20.80 4.56
C LYS A 63 -6.07 22.08 4.42
N GLY A 64 -6.62 22.54 5.56
CA GLY A 64 -7.46 23.74 5.61
C GLY A 64 -8.88 23.57 5.05
N ASN A 65 -9.34 22.34 4.85
CA ASN A 65 -10.67 22.03 4.31
C ASN A 65 -11.44 21.11 5.27
N ALA A 66 -12.41 21.68 5.99
CA ALA A 66 -13.23 20.93 6.96
C ALA A 66 -14.06 19.82 6.31
N ALA A 67 -14.55 20.01 5.09
CA ALA A 67 -15.32 18.96 4.38
C ALA A 67 -14.45 17.74 4.07
N ALA A 68 -13.20 17.93 3.68
CA ALA A 68 -12.28 16.83 3.42
C ALA A 68 -11.87 16.10 4.72
N ILE A 69 -11.87 16.75 5.87
CA ILE A 69 -11.70 16.10 7.17
C ILE A 69 -12.88 15.16 7.46
N GLN A 70 -14.10 15.56 7.14
CA GLN A 70 -15.27 14.68 7.25
C GLN A 70 -15.15 13.45 6.34
N ASP A 71 -14.64 13.61 5.13
CA ASP A 71 -14.38 12.50 4.20
C ASP A 71 -13.38 11.49 4.81
N LEU A 72 -12.33 11.97 5.49
CA LEU A 72 -11.38 11.12 6.21
C LEU A 72 -12.02 10.36 7.38
N ILE A 73 -12.90 10.99 8.12
CA ILE A 73 -13.63 10.36 9.22
C ILE A 73 -14.57 9.28 8.68
N GLN A 74 -15.33 9.56 7.64
CA GLN A 74 -16.21 8.58 6.98
C GLN A 74 -15.42 7.40 6.41
N TRP A 75 -14.29 7.66 5.76
CA TRP A 75 -13.39 6.62 5.28
C TRP A 75 -12.92 5.71 6.43
N SER A 76 -12.49 6.31 7.54
CA SER A 76 -12.05 5.57 8.72
C SER A 76 -13.16 4.69 9.29
N GLU A 77 -14.40 5.18 9.32
CA GLU A 77 -15.57 4.41 9.74
C GLU A 77 -15.84 3.22 8.81
N GLN A 78 -15.76 3.41 7.51
CA GLN A 78 -15.96 2.34 6.53
C GLN A 78 -14.91 1.23 6.68
N ILE A 79 -13.64 1.60 6.78
CA ILE A 79 -12.56 0.63 6.98
C ILE A 79 -12.64 -0.07 8.33
N ALA A 80 -13.07 0.64 9.39
CA ALA A 80 -13.26 0.07 10.70
C ALA A 80 -14.32 -1.04 10.76
N GLN A 81 -15.24 -1.10 9.80
CA GLN A 81 -16.29 -2.12 9.72
C GLN A 81 -15.83 -3.43 9.07
N LEU A 82 -14.64 -3.46 8.47
CA LEU A 82 -14.18 -4.60 7.65
C LEU A 82 -13.70 -5.82 8.46
N GLY A 83 -13.56 -5.72 9.75
CA GLY A 83 -12.93 -6.75 10.56
C GLY A 83 -11.40 -6.68 10.56
N ARG A 84 -10.82 -7.19 11.64
CA ARG A 84 -9.40 -7.03 11.97
C ARG A 84 -8.45 -7.59 10.91
N GLU A 85 -8.71 -8.79 10.41
CA GLU A 85 -7.80 -9.43 9.44
C GLU A 85 -7.71 -8.65 8.12
N LYS A 86 -8.82 -8.14 7.65
CA LYS A 86 -8.86 -7.33 6.43
C LYS A 86 -8.22 -5.96 6.62
N GLN A 87 -8.42 -5.33 7.77
CA GLN A 87 -7.76 -4.08 8.15
C GLN A 87 -6.23 -4.24 8.19
N LYS A 88 -5.73 -5.33 8.75
CA LYS A 88 -4.30 -5.64 8.79
C LYS A 88 -3.72 -5.79 7.38
N LYS A 89 -4.36 -6.59 6.53
CA LYS A 89 -3.95 -6.77 5.13
C LYS A 89 -3.94 -5.45 4.36
N PHE A 90 -4.93 -4.62 4.58
CA PHE A 90 -5.02 -3.29 3.97
C PHE A 90 -3.89 -2.37 4.42
N LEU A 91 -3.56 -2.33 5.72
CA LEU A 91 -2.44 -1.53 6.22
C LEU A 91 -1.09 -2.03 5.69
N GLU A 92 -0.88 -3.33 5.58
CA GLU A 92 0.30 -3.92 4.94
C GLU A 92 0.39 -3.51 3.46
N TYR A 93 -0.73 -3.50 2.75
CA TYR A 93 -0.82 -3.01 1.38
C TYR A 93 -0.45 -1.52 1.29
N CYS A 94 -0.93 -0.69 2.21
CA CYS A 94 -0.59 0.73 2.26
C CYS A 94 0.91 0.96 2.48
N ILE A 95 1.54 0.22 3.38
CA ILE A 95 2.99 0.28 3.63
C ILE A 95 3.76 -0.01 2.34
N GLU A 96 3.37 -1.06 1.62
CA GLU A 96 4.00 -1.41 0.35
C GLU A 96 3.77 -0.34 -0.73
N PHE A 97 2.58 0.26 -0.77
CA PHE A 97 2.27 1.34 -1.72
C PHE A 97 3.18 2.56 -1.50
N PHE A 98 3.37 2.98 -0.25
CA PHE A 98 4.28 4.06 0.09
C PHE A 98 5.73 3.70 -0.24
N ARG A 99 6.13 2.45 -0.01
CA ARG A 99 7.47 1.98 -0.39
C ARG A 99 7.69 2.06 -1.91
N GLN A 100 6.71 1.65 -2.71
CA GLN A 100 6.78 1.74 -4.17
C GLN A 100 6.86 3.20 -4.65
N ALA A 101 6.12 4.11 -4.05
CA ALA A 101 6.18 5.53 -4.34
C ALA A 101 7.56 6.11 -4.01
N LEU A 102 8.14 5.73 -2.87
CA LEU A 102 9.48 6.14 -2.49
C LEU A 102 10.54 5.66 -3.48
N LEU A 103 10.49 4.39 -3.88
CA LEU A 103 11.41 3.82 -4.86
C LEU A 103 11.35 4.56 -6.19
N LEU A 104 10.15 4.91 -6.64
CA LEU A 104 9.96 5.67 -7.87
C LEU A 104 10.54 7.09 -7.74
N ASN A 105 10.32 7.74 -6.61
CA ASN A 105 10.84 9.09 -6.34
C ASN A 105 12.39 9.13 -6.34
N TYR A 106 13.03 8.06 -5.87
CA TYR A 106 14.49 7.92 -5.90
C TYR A 106 15.03 7.24 -7.17
N GLN A 107 14.25 7.23 -8.24
CA GLN A 107 14.64 6.74 -9.57
C GLN A 107 15.04 5.25 -9.59
N ALA A 108 14.47 4.46 -8.68
CA ALA A 108 14.64 3.01 -8.64
C ALA A 108 13.51 2.27 -9.38
N GLN A 109 13.17 2.73 -10.60
CA GLN A 109 12.05 2.22 -11.41
C GLN A 109 12.11 0.71 -11.63
N GLN A 110 13.32 0.13 -11.74
CA GLN A 110 13.48 -1.31 -11.91
C GLN A 110 12.97 -2.14 -10.73
N LEU A 111 12.79 -1.54 -9.55
CA LEU A 111 12.25 -2.18 -8.36
C LEU A 111 10.74 -1.92 -8.18
N VAL A 112 10.18 -1.00 -8.96
CA VAL A 112 8.77 -0.65 -8.89
C VAL A 112 7.95 -1.64 -9.71
N TYR A 113 6.92 -2.24 -9.08
CA TYR A 113 6.03 -3.18 -9.75
C TYR A 113 4.53 -2.84 -9.59
N PHE A 114 4.21 -1.79 -8.82
CA PHE A 114 2.85 -1.28 -8.74
C PHE A 114 2.50 -0.49 -10.00
N GLU A 115 1.39 -0.87 -10.62
CA GLU A 115 0.76 -0.17 -11.73
C GLU A 115 -0.68 0.17 -11.34
N PRO A 116 -0.93 1.34 -10.71
CA PRO A 116 -2.27 1.72 -10.28
C PRO A 116 -3.27 1.71 -11.44
N LYS A 117 -4.41 1.07 -11.22
CA LYS A 117 -5.49 0.92 -12.22
C LYS A 117 -6.64 1.90 -11.97
N VAL A 118 -6.69 2.56 -10.83
CA VAL A 118 -7.72 3.55 -10.51
C VAL A 118 -7.60 4.72 -11.48
N GLU A 119 -8.72 5.09 -12.07
CA GLU A 119 -8.79 6.15 -13.07
C GLU A 119 -8.20 7.47 -12.56
N LYS A 120 -7.40 8.11 -13.40
CA LYS A 120 -6.74 9.39 -13.11
C LYS A 120 -5.78 9.37 -11.91
N PHE A 121 -5.36 8.21 -11.45
CA PHE A 121 -4.31 8.08 -10.46
C PHE A 121 -3.05 7.52 -11.11
N LYS A 122 -1.95 8.27 -11.03
CA LYS A 122 -0.64 7.86 -11.53
C LYS A 122 0.38 7.88 -10.40
N LEU A 123 1.11 6.79 -10.24
CA LEU A 123 2.15 6.67 -9.22
C LEU A 123 3.22 7.76 -9.36
N GLU A 124 3.56 8.14 -10.58
CA GLU A 124 4.53 9.19 -10.90
C GLU A 124 4.12 10.57 -10.36
N ASN A 125 2.82 10.84 -10.29
CA ASN A 125 2.29 12.10 -9.76
C ASN A 125 2.22 12.09 -8.23
N PHE A 126 2.12 10.91 -7.63
CA PHE A 126 2.07 10.72 -6.17
C PHE A 126 3.47 10.63 -5.55
N ALA A 127 4.40 9.98 -6.22
CA ALA A 127 5.74 9.70 -5.72
C ALA A 127 6.48 10.93 -5.16
N PRO A 128 6.42 12.14 -5.77
CA PRO A 128 7.12 13.31 -5.25
C PRO A 128 6.73 13.73 -3.83
N PHE A 129 5.56 13.32 -3.36
CA PHE A 129 5.10 13.60 -1.99
C PHE A 129 5.64 12.63 -0.95
N ILE A 130 6.32 11.56 -1.37
CA ILE A 130 6.89 10.53 -0.51
C ILE A 130 8.41 10.59 -0.63
N HIS A 131 9.09 11.04 0.42
CA HIS A 131 10.51 11.34 0.39
C HIS A 131 11.18 11.10 1.76
N GLY A 132 12.49 11.28 1.84
CA GLY A 132 13.28 11.01 3.04
C GLY A 132 12.86 11.78 4.29
N ASN A 133 12.19 12.92 4.14
CA ASN A 133 11.73 13.73 5.26
C ASN A 133 10.42 13.25 5.90
N ASN A 134 9.65 12.38 5.23
CA ASN A 134 8.36 11.90 5.74
C ASN A 134 8.22 10.37 5.77
N ILE A 135 8.99 9.63 5.00
CA ILE A 135 8.77 8.18 4.84
C ILE A 135 8.90 7.39 6.15
N ASN A 136 9.89 7.72 6.98
CA ASN A 136 10.07 7.01 8.25
C ASN A 136 8.88 7.23 9.19
N ALA A 137 8.37 8.46 9.27
CA ALA A 137 7.19 8.78 10.05
C ALA A 137 5.92 8.11 9.49
N ILE A 138 5.78 8.03 8.17
CA ILE A 138 4.67 7.30 7.52
C ILE A 138 4.73 5.81 7.89
N PHE A 139 5.88 5.16 7.75
CA PHE A 139 6.05 3.74 8.09
C PHE A 139 5.80 3.48 9.59
N THR A 140 6.32 4.32 10.47
CA THR A 140 6.07 4.21 11.91
C THR A 140 4.60 4.34 12.23
N THR A 141 3.92 5.34 11.67
CA THR A 141 2.47 5.58 11.87
C THR A 141 1.64 4.37 11.42
N LEU A 142 1.91 3.81 10.25
CA LEU A 142 1.20 2.63 9.74
C LEU A 142 1.53 1.36 10.52
N SER A 143 2.78 1.16 10.89
CA SER A 143 3.22 0.01 11.69
C SER A 143 2.63 0.03 13.10
N ASP A 144 2.55 1.19 13.73
CA ASP A 144 1.91 1.35 15.04
C ASP A 144 0.40 1.09 14.96
N ALA A 145 -0.26 1.55 13.89
CA ALA A 145 -1.67 1.26 13.65
C ALA A 145 -1.92 -0.25 13.51
N LEU A 146 -1.08 -0.93 12.73
CA LEU A 146 -1.14 -2.38 12.56
C LEU A 146 -0.97 -3.12 13.89
N TYR A 147 0.01 -2.71 14.68
CA TYR A 147 0.27 -3.24 16.03
C TYR A 147 -0.96 -3.09 16.94
N HIS A 148 -1.58 -1.91 16.97
CA HIS A 148 -2.75 -1.66 17.82
C HIS A 148 -4.01 -2.40 17.36
N ILE A 149 -4.22 -2.53 16.05
CA ILE A 149 -5.34 -3.32 15.49
C ILE A 149 -5.17 -4.80 15.84
N GLU A 150 -3.97 -5.35 15.74
CA GLU A 150 -3.67 -6.73 16.16
C GLU A 150 -4.02 -6.99 17.63
N ARG A 151 -3.93 -5.98 18.49
CA ARG A 151 -4.23 -6.04 19.92
C ARG A 151 -5.65 -5.58 20.27
N ASN A 152 -6.57 -5.67 19.33
CA ASN A 152 -7.99 -5.29 19.50
C ASN A 152 -8.21 -3.82 19.88
N GLY A 153 -7.30 -2.93 19.48
CA GLY A 153 -7.53 -1.49 19.58
C GLY A 153 -8.77 -1.06 18.77
N ASN A 154 -9.37 0.06 19.13
CA ASN A 154 -10.51 0.60 18.42
C ASN A 154 -10.11 1.06 17.01
N ALA A 155 -10.51 0.32 16.00
CA ALA A 155 -10.12 0.55 14.61
C ALA A 155 -10.51 1.93 14.10
N LYS A 156 -11.71 2.44 14.45
CA LYS A 156 -12.17 3.77 14.03
C LYS A 156 -11.24 4.86 14.58
N ILE A 157 -10.89 4.81 15.85
CA ILE A 157 -9.99 5.77 16.49
C ILE A 157 -8.60 5.68 15.87
N ILE A 158 -8.05 4.47 15.71
CA ILE A 158 -6.72 4.22 15.14
C ILE A 158 -6.64 4.76 13.71
N LEU A 159 -7.61 4.43 12.86
CA LEU A 159 -7.62 4.85 11.46
C LEU A 159 -7.89 6.35 11.29
N THR A 160 -8.68 6.95 12.15
CA THR A 160 -8.88 8.41 12.17
C THR A 160 -7.59 9.14 12.55
N ASP A 161 -6.88 8.67 13.56
CA ASP A 161 -5.58 9.22 13.96
C ASP A 161 -4.54 9.09 12.84
N VAL A 162 -4.43 7.91 12.23
CA VAL A 162 -3.55 7.68 11.07
C VAL A 162 -3.87 8.63 9.93
N SER A 163 -5.14 8.86 9.65
CA SER A 163 -5.59 9.78 8.59
C SER A 163 -5.17 11.24 8.85
N ILE A 164 -5.28 11.68 10.09
CA ILE A 164 -4.83 13.02 10.51
C ILE A 164 -3.30 13.14 10.39
N GLN A 165 -2.58 12.15 10.87
CA GLN A 165 -1.12 12.13 10.79
C GLN A 165 -0.64 12.07 9.33
N LEU A 166 -1.25 11.23 8.50
CA LEU A 166 -0.93 11.17 7.06
C LEU A 166 -1.13 12.53 6.38
N THR A 167 -2.23 13.22 6.66
CA THR A 167 -2.48 14.55 6.12
C THR A 167 -1.35 15.53 6.43
N ARG A 168 -0.80 15.48 7.63
CA ARG A 168 0.35 16.30 8.02
C ARG A 168 1.62 15.89 7.30
N LEU A 169 1.87 14.58 7.20
CA LEU A 169 3.10 14.03 6.65
C LEU A 169 3.22 14.23 5.14
N ILE A 170 2.15 14.04 4.37
CA ILE A 170 2.19 14.23 2.92
C ILE A 170 2.32 15.70 2.51
N HIS A 171 2.01 16.65 3.40
CA HIS A 171 2.21 18.09 3.18
C HIS A 171 3.54 18.59 3.72
N LYS A 172 4.33 17.72 4.36
CA LYS A 172 5.68 18.06 4.83
C LYS A 172 6.62 18.18 3.62
N LYS A 173 7.41 19.25 3.61
CA LYS A 173 8.45 19.49 2.59
C LYS A 173 9.78 18.83 2.98
#